data_c631bfeb040cdc593e0b5182c5d2a67b
#
_entry.id   c631bfeb040cdc593e0b5182c5d2a67b
#
_cell.length_a   1.000
_cell.length_b   1.000
_cell.length_c   1.000
_cell.angle_alpha   90.00
_cell.angle_beta   90.00
_cell.angle_gamma   90.00
#
_symmetry.space_group_name_H-M   'P 1'
#
loop_
_entity.id
_entity.type
_entity.pdbx_description
1 polymer ?
#
loop_
_entity_poly.entity_id
_entity_poly.type
_entity_poly.pdbx_seq_one_letter_code
_entity_poly.pdbx_strand_id
1 'polypeptide(L)'
;MLIGVPKEIKPDEYRIGLTPESVLALTEAGHEVMILTEAGHGIGKTDEEYINSGAVIAETREEIFDRAEMIIKVKEPQLDECALLKEDQILFTYLHLAPDPEQIKALIASGSKAIAYESVKANDGSYPLLTLSLIHISEPTRPY
;
A
#
# COMPACT_ATOMS: atom_id res chain seq x y z
N MET A 1 11.30 -8.45 8.47
CA MET A 1 9.88 -8.02 8.56
C MET A 1 9.13 -8.60 7.37
N LEU A 2 7.95 -9.13 7.60
CA LEU A 2 7.06 -9.57 6.52
C LEU A 2 6.17 -8.41 6.07
N ILE A 3 6.35 -8.01 4.82
CA ILE A 3 5.62 -6.91 4.19
C ILE A 3 4.58 -7.50 3.24
N GLY A 4 3.33 -7.07 3.39
CA GLY A 4 2.22 -7.52 2.54
C GLY A 4 1.71 -6.41 1.64
N VAL A 5 1.40 -6.75 0.39
CA VAL A 5 0.87 -5.80 -0.59
C VAL A 5 -0.40 -6.37 -1.18
N PRO A 6 -1.57 -5.88 -0.75
CA PRO A 6 -2.84 -6.28 -1.34
C PRO A 6 -3.08 -5.58 -2.68
N LYS A 7 -4.06 -6.07 -3.43
CA LYS A 7 -4.54 -5.39 -4.63
C LYS A 7 -5.40 -4.19 -4.21
N GLU A 8 -5.21 -3.05 -4.87
CA GLU A 8 -6.05 -1.88 -4.63
C GLU A 8 -7.48 -2.15 -5.07
N ILE A 9 -8.44 -1.76 -4.23
CA ILE A 9 -9.87 -2.00 -4.48
C ILE A 9 -10.67 -0.72 -4.69
N LYS A 10 -10.06 0.44 -4.45
CA LYS A 10 -10.73 1.71 -4.69
C LYS A 10 -10.99 1.88 -6.20
N PRO A 11 -12.22 2.32 -6.60
CA PRO A 11 -12.51 2.50 -8.03
C PRO A 11 -11.47 3.36 -8.74
N ASP A 12 -11.11 2.94 -9.95
CA ASP A 12 -10.14 3.64 -10.82
C ASP A 12 -8.71 3.69 -10.27
N GLU A 13 -8.39 2.87 -9.28
CA GLU A 13 -7.02 2.74 -8.81
C GLU A 13 -6.37 1.49 -9.39
N TYR A 14 -5.37 1.69 -10.24
CA TYR A 14 -4.67 0.62 -10.97
C TYR A 14 -3.23 0.45 -10.52
N ARG A 15 -2.73 1.34 -9.64
CA ARG A 15 -1.38 1.24 -9.12
C ARG A 15 -1.30 0.18 -8.02
N ILE A 16 -0.08 -0.17 -7.68
CA ILE A 16 0.22 -1.13 -6.62
C ILE A 16 1.26 -0.53 -5.68
N GLY A 17 1.25 -0.95 -4.42
CA GLY A 17 2.13 -0.39 -3.39
C GLY A 17 3.62 -0.61 -3.63
N LEU A 18 4.00 -1.71 -4.29
CA LEU A 18 5.41 -2.01 -4.62
C LEU A 18 5.54 -2.50 -6.05
N THR A 19 6.55 -2.01 -6.75
CA THR A 19 6.96 -2.55 -8.05
C THR A 19 7.90 -3.75 -7.86
N PRO A 20 8.14 -4.57 -8.90
CA PRO A 20 9.14 -5.64 -8.78
C PRO A 20 10.53 -5.15 -8.37
N GLU A 21 10.96 -3.98 -8.85
CA GLU A 21 12.25 -3.40 -8.45
C GLU A 21 12.29 -3.05 -6.96
N SER A 22 11.20 -2.52 -6.43
CA SER A 22 11.08 -2.21 -5.00
C SER A 22 11.10 -3.48 -4.15
N VAL A 23 10.43 -4.53 -4.63
CA VAL A 23 10.45 -5.84 -3.97
C VAL A 23 11.86 -6.39 -3.90
N LEU A 24 12.60 -6.32 -5.02
CA LEU A 24 13.99 -6.79 -5.05
C LEU A 24 14.85 -6.06 -4.02
N ALA A 25 14.72 -4.74 -3.93
CA ALA A 25 15.45 -3.94 -2.97
C ALA A 25 15.15 -4.36 -1.52
N LEU A 26 13.89 -4.62 -1.21
CA LEU A 26 13.47 -5.04 0.12
C LEU A 26 13.95 -6.46 0.46
N THR A 27 13.86 -7.39 -0.48
CA THR A 27 14.32 -8.76 -0.25
C THR A 27 15.83 -8.82 -0.10
N GLU A 28 16.56 -8.01 -0.85
CA GLU A 28 18.02 -7.90 -0.69
C GLU A 28 18.41 -7.31 0.67
N ALA A 29 17.54 -6.46 1.23
CA ALA A 29 17.74 -5.90 2.57
C ALA A 29 17.34 -6.87 3.70
N GLY A 30 16.88 -8.07 3.37
CA GLY A 30 16.54 -9.09 4.37
C GLY A 30 15.08 -9.15 4.77
N HIS A 31 14.20 -8.41 4.08
CA HIS A 31 12.77 -8.47 4.34
C HIS A 31 12.10 -9.55 3.48
N GLU A 32 10.97 -10.05 3.97
CA GLU A 32 10.09 -10.93 3.19
C GLU A 32 8.94 -10.11 2.63
N VAL A 33 8.57 -10.34 1.37
CA VAL A 33 7.49 -9.61 0.70
C VAL A 33 6.46 -10.59 0.16
N MET A 34 5.20 -10.36 0.48
CA MET A 34 4.06 -11.13 0.00
C MET A 34 3.16 -10.22 -0.84
N ILE A 35 2.91 -10.62 -2.07
CA ILE A 35 2.08 -9.87 -3.03
C ILE A 35 0.81 -10.67 -3.32
N LEU A 36 -0.34 -10.01 -3.29
CA LEU A 36 -1.59 -10.66 -3.68
C LEU A 36 -1.54 -11.00 -5.18
N THR A 37 -2.04 -12.19 -5.51
CA THR A 37 -2.09 -12.63 -6.91
C THR A 37 -2.80 -11.59 -7.78
N GLU A 38 -2.25 -11.34 -8.95
CA GLU A 38 -2.76 -10.37 -9.94
C GLU A 38 -2.76 -8.90 -9.48
N ALA A 39 -2.17 -8.59 -8.34
CA ALA A 39 -2.16 -7.22 -7.82
C ALA A 39 -1.40 -6.24 -8.74
N GLY A 40 -0.44 -6.71 -9.50
CA GLY A 40 0.33 -5.88 -10.43
C GLY A 40 -0.27 -5.74 -11.82
N HIS A 41 -1.42 -6.33 -12.12
CA HIS A 41 -2.04 -6.29 -13.45
C HIS A 41 -2.26 -4.87 -13.96
N GLY A 42 -2.69 -3.96 -13.08
CA GLY A 42 -2.98 -2.58 -13.48
C GLY A 42 -1.77 -1.81 -14.02
N ILE A 43 -0.56 -2.21 -13.66
CA ILE A 43 0.69 -1.62 -14.15
C ILE A 43 1.42 -2.54 -15.13
N GLY A 44 0.76 -3.61 -15.59
CA GLY A 44 1.35 -4.54 -16.55
C GLY A 44 2.41 -5.48 -15.96
N LYS A 45 2.40 -5.69 -14.66
CA LYS A 45 3.35 -6.59 -14.00
C LYS A 45 2.67 -7.89 -13.61
N THR A 46 3.31 -9.01 -13.92
CA THR A 46 2.78 -10.35 -13.65
C THR A 46 3.25 -10.86 -12.30
N ASP A 47 2.53 -11.86 -11.77
CA ASP A 47 2.95 -12.55 -10.55
C ASP A 47 4.37 -13.13 -10.69
N GLU A 48 4.69 -13.67 -11.87
CA GLU A 48 6.02 -14.23 -12.15
C GLU A 48 7.13 -13.18 -12.00
N GLU A 49 6.89 -11.95 -12.46
CA GLU A 49 7.86 -10.86 -12.29
C GLU A 49 8.12 -10.57 -10.82
N TYR A 50 7.08 -10.62 -9.99
CA TYR A 50 7.21 -10.45 -8.54
C TYR A 50 7.95 -11.63 -7.90
N ILE A 51 7.66 -12.85 -8.31
CA ILE A 51 8.37 -14.05 -7.83
C ILE A 51 9.85 -13.95 -8.17
N ASN A 52 10.17 -13.54 -9.38
CA ASN A 52 11.58 -13.37 -9.83
C ASN A 52 12.31 -12.30 -9.02
N SER A 53 11.59 -11.35 -8.44
CA SER A 53 12.16 -10.32 -7.57
C SER A 53 12.27 -10.76 -6.11
N GLY A 54 11.81 -11.96 -5.79
CA GLY A 54 11.91 -12.53 -4.44
C GLY A 54 10.63 -12.53 -3.64
N ALA A 55 9.51 -12.09 -4.20
CA ALA A 55 8.23 -12.09 -3.50
C ALA A 55 7.59 -13.48 -3.47
N VAL A 56 6.75 -13.70 -2.48
CA VAL A 56 5.82 -14.82 -2.40
C VAL A 56 4.44 -14.32 -2.81
N ILE A 57 3.71 -15.13 -3.56
CA ILE A 57 2.36 -14.76 -4.02
C ILE A 57 1.33 -15.34 -3.07
N ALA A 58 0.42 -14.49 -2.57
CA ALA A 58 -0.71 -14.91 -1.76
C ALA A 58 -1.96 -15.06 -2.64
N GLU A 59 -2.76 -16.07 -2.36
CA GLU A 59 -3.99 -16.35 -3.09
C GLU A 59 -5.15 -15.46 -2.66
N THR A 60 -5.16 -15.02 -1.40
CA THR A 60 -6.25 -14.22 -0.83
C THR A 60 -5.70 -13.02 -0.09
N ARG A 61 -6.49 -11.93 -0.05
CA ARG A 61 -6.13 -10.75 0.74
C ARG A 61 -6.16 -11.04 2.24
N GLU A 62 -7.03 -11.94 2.67
CA GLU A 62 -7.11 -12.35 4.07
C GLU A 62 -5.78 -12.91 4.56
N GLU A 63 -5.10 -13.70 3.74
CA GLU A 63 -3.76 -14.20 4.06
C GLU A 63 -2.75 -13.07 4.23
N ILE A 64 -2.80 -12.06 3.37
CA ILE A 64 -1.91 -10.91 3.46
C ILE A 64 -2.14 -10.14 4.75
N PHE A 65 -3.39 -9.77 5.04
CA PHE A 65 -3.73 -9.01 6.25
C PHE A 65 -3.49 -9.81 7.52
N ASP A 66 -3.60 -11.12 7.45
CA ASP A 66 -3.36 -11.97 8.62
C ASP A 66 -1.87 -12.11 8.96
N ARG A 67 -1.01 -12.23 7.96
CA ARG A 67 0.40 -12.58 8.17
C ARG A 67 1.35 -11.40 8.17
N ALA A 68 1.05 -10.33 7.45
CA ALA A 68 1.99 -9.22 7.28
C ALA A 68 2.16 -8.40 8.56
N GLU A 69 3.39 -8.01 8.85
CA GLU A 69 3.70 -7.05 9.90
C GLU A 69 3.47 -5.63 9.42
N MET A 70 3.67 -5.38 8.13
CA MET A 70 3.42 -4.09 7.49
C MET A 70 2.62 -4.31 6.21
N ILE A 71 1.55 -3.53 6.06
CA ILE A 71 0.77 -3.47 4.81
C ILE A 71 1.16 -2.22 4.06
N ILE A 72 1.57 -2.36 2.81
CA ILE A 72 1.89 -1.23 1.93
C ILE A 72 0.82 -1.12 0.86
N LYS A 73 0.21 0.05 0.75
CA LYS A 73 -0.84 0.36 -0.23
C LYS A 73 -0.55 1.69 -0.92
N VAL A 74 -1.36 2.01 -1.92
CA VAL A 74 -1.35 3.32 -2.58
C VAL A 74 -2.42 4.22 -1.97
N LYS A 75 -3.66 3.75 -1.96
CA LYS A 75 -4.82 4.52 -1.49
C LYS A 75 -5.22 4.11 -0.07
N GLU A 76 -5.96 5.00 0.57
CA GLU A 76 -6.51 4.77 1.89
C GLU A 76 -7.29 3.46 1.95
N PRO A 77 -7.23 2.73 3.08
CA PRO A 77 -7.95 1.47 3.20
C PRO A 77 -9.45 1.71 3.16
N GLN A 78 -10.16 0.89 2.39
CA GLN A 78 -11.62 0.93 2.35
C GLN A 78 -12.18 0.25 3.61
N LEU A 79 -13.48 0.43 3.89
CA LEU A 79 -14.08 -0.06 5.14
C LEU A 79 -13.87 -1.56 5.36
N ASP A 80 -14.01 -2.36 4.32
CA ASP A 80 -13.80 -3.81 4.41
C ASP A 80 -12.33 -4.18 4.62
N GLU A 81 -11.39 -3.38 4.12
CA GLU A 81 -9.97 -3.56 4.42
C GLU A 81 -9.64 -3.18 5.86
N CYS A 82 -10.25 -2.13 6.38
CA CYS A 82 -10.07 -1.75 7.80
C CYS A 82 -10.48 -2.88 8.74
N ALA A 83 -11.52 -3.64 8.39
CA ALA A 83 -11.97 -4.79 9.17
C ALA A 83 -10.95 -5.93 9.21
N LEU A 84 -10.04 -5.98 8.23
CA LEU A 84 -9.00 -7.01 8.16
C LEU A 84 -7.71 -6.60 8.87
N LEU A 85 -7.51 -5.30 9.13
CA LEU A 85 -6.33 -4.80 9.82
C LEU A 85 -6.28 -5.29 11.27
N LYS A 86 -5.08 -5.55 11.75
CA LYS A 86 -4.84 -6.07 13.10
C LYS A 86 -4.25 -5.01 14.00
N GLU A 87 -4.43 -5.19 15.30
CA GLU A 87 -3.77 -4.38 16.33
C GLU A 87 -2.25 -4.44 16.14
N ASP A 88 -1.60 -3.30 16.24
CA ASP A 88 -0.15 -3.11 16.09
C ASP A 88 0.40 -3.39 14.69
N GLN A 89 -0.41 -3.80 13.74
CA GLN A 89 0.01 -3.93 12.34
C GLN A 89 0.29 -2.55 11.76
N ILE A 90 1.38 -2.41 11.01
CA ILE A 90 1.74 -1.15 10.38
C ILE A 90 1.02 -1.03 9.03
N LEU A 91 0.36 0.10 8.81
CA LEU A 91 -0.24 0.43 7.51
C LEU A 91 0.50 1.64 6.94
N PHE A 92 1.07 1.50 5.76
CA PHE A 92 1.83 2.56 5.10
C PHE A 92 1.20 2.86 3.72
N THR A 93 0.60 4.05 3.59
CA THR A 93 -0.21 4.43 2.41
C THR A 93 -0.49 5.92 2.40
N TYR A 94 -1.05 6.45 1.30
CA TYR A 94 -1.72 7.75 1.32
C TYR A 94 -3.04 7.60 2.08
N LEU A 95 -3.30 8.42 3.06
CA LEU A 95 -4.48 8.27 3.92
C LEU A 95 -5.66 9.16 3.53
N HIS A 96 -5.46 10.44 3.25
CA HIS A 96 -6.53 11.37 2.84
C HIS A 96 -7.84 11.19 3.65
N LEU A 97 -7.74 11.19 4.98
CA LEU A 97 -8.86 10.79 5.85
C LEU A 97 -9.94 11.85 6.04
N ALA A 98 -9.63 13.11 5.78
CA ALA A 98 -10.52 14.22 6.11
C ALA A 98 -11.94 14.14 5.52
N PRO A 99 -12.15 13.61 4.28
CA PRO A 99 -13.50 13.57 3.73
C PRO A 99 -14.37 12.39 4.19
N ASP A 100 -13.85 11.44 4.95
CA ASP A 100 -14.60 10.22 5.31
C ASP A 100 -14.47 9.89 6.80
N PRO A 101 -15.42 10.40 7.64
CA PRO A 101 -15.40 10.12 9.09
C PRO A 101 -15.57 8.65 9.44
N GLU A 102 -16.33 7.89 8.66
CA GLU A 102 -16.54 6.46 8.92
C GLU A 102 -15.25 5.66 8.71
N GLN A 103 -14.46 6.03 7.71
CA GLN A 103 -13.18 5.42 7.47
C GLN A 103 -12.18 5.71 8.60
N ILE A 104 -12.17 6.94 9.10
CA ILE A 104 -11.34 7.32 10.25
C ILE A 104 -11.69 6.46 11.47
N LYS A 105 -12.98 6.31 11.76
CA LYS A 105 -13.47 5.49 12.87
C LYS A 105 -13.05 4.03 12.72
N ALA A 106 -13.22 3.47 11.53
CA ALA A 106 -12.85 2.09 11.25
C ALA A 106 -11.35 1.87 11.40
N LEU A 107 -10.53 2.81 10.96
CA LEU A 107 -9.09 2.73 11.08
C LEU A 107 -8.64 2.80 12.55
N ILE A 108 -9.22 3.69 13.33
CA ILE A 108 -8.94 3.79 14.77
C ILE A 108 -9.33 2.49 15.48
N ALA A 109 -10.50 1.96 15.15
CA ALA A 109 -11.02 0.73 15.77
C ALA A 109 -10.13 -0.48 15.48
N SER A 110 -9.39 -0.49 14.36
CA SER A 110 -8.50 -1.59 14.00
C SER A 110 -7.32 -1.75 14.95
N GLY A 111 -6.90 -0.68 15.61
CA GLY A 111 -5.70 -0.69 16.46
C GLY A 111 -4.38 -0.72 15.68
N SER A 112 -4.43 -0.58 14.36
CA SER A 112 -3.23 -0.57 13.53
C SER A 112 -2.44 0.74 13.69
N LYS A 113 -1.16 0.70 13.32
CA LYS A 113 -0.28 1.87 13.32
C LYS A 113 -0.21 2.42 11.89
N ALA A 114 -1.01 3.43 11.60
CA ALA A 114 -1.09 4.00 10.27
C ALA A 114 -0.04 5.09 10.09
N ILE A 115 0.75 4.97 9.04
CA ILE A 115 1.75 5.96 8.64
C ILE A 115 1.35 6.47 7.26
N ALA A 116 1.08 7.77 7.17
CA ALA A 116 0.68 8.38 5.91
C ALA A 116 1.91 8.78 5.09
N TYR A 117 1.91 8.46 3.79
CA TYR A 117 2.97 8.90 2.88
C TYR A 117 3.10 10.43 2.89
N GLU A 118 1.98 11.13 2.92
CA GLU A 118 1.95 12.60 2.91
C GLU A 118 2.59 13.23 4.15
N SER A 119 2.82 12.46 5.21
CA SER A 119 3.47 12.95 6.42
C SER A 119 4.96 12.60 6.49
N VAL A 120 5.50 11.89 5.50
CA VAL A 120 6.94 11.59 5.44
C VAL A 120 7.71 12.87 5.17
N LYS A 121 8.63 13.21 6.07
CA LYS A 121 9.37 14.45 6.06
C LYS A 121 10.82 14.21 5.65
N ALA A 122 11.30 14.98 4.69
CA ALA A 122 12.71 14.94 4.28
C ALA A 122 13.57 15.76 5.27
N ASN A 123 14.89 15.58 5.18
CA ASN A 123 15.84 16.27 6.05
C ASN A 123 15.78 17.79 5.91
N ASP A 124 15.38 18.31 4.76
CA ASP A 124 15.22 19.75 4.50
C ASP A 124 13.89 20.31 5.01
N GLY A 125 13.05 19.49 5.62
CA GLY A 125 11.74 19.89 6.15
C GLY A 125 10.60 19.79 5.14
N SER A 126 10.85 19.41 3.89
CA SER A 126 9.81 19.23 2.88
C SER A 126 9.08 17.90 3.05
N TYR A 127 7.93 17.79 2.39
CA TYR A 127 7.10 16.58 2.34
C TYR A 127 7.04 16.07 0.91
N PRO A 128 8.06 15.30 0.45
CA PRO A 128 8.20 14.95 -0.96
C PRO A 128 7.04 14.11 -1.50
N LEU A 129 6.48 13.22 -0.69
CA LEU A 129 5.37 12.36 -1.15
C LEU A 129 4.05 13.12 -1.20
N LEU A 130 3.86 14.12 -0.35
CA LEU A 130 2.70 15.02 -0.43
C LEU A 130 2.75 15.85 -1.71
N THR A 131 3.92 16.40 -2.03
CA THR A 131 4.12 17.17 -3.27
C THR A 131 3.81 16.32 -4.50
N LEU A 132 4.26 15.07 -4.53
CA LEU A 132 3.98 14.14 -5.61
C LEU A 132 2.48 13.90 -5.77
N SER A 133 1.77 13.71 -4.67
CA SER A 133 0.31 13.54 -4.67
C SER A 133 -0.42 14.76 -5.23
N LEU A 134 0.01 15.97 -4.86
CA LEU A 134 -0.58 17.23 -5.36
C LEU A 134 -0.34 17.42 -6.85
N ILE A 135 0.80 17.04 -7.37
CA ILE A 135 1.09 17.08 -8.81
C ILE A 135 0.09 16.20 -9.57
N HIS A 136 -0.21 15.01 -9.08
CA HIS A 136 -1.20 14.13 -9.70
C HIS A 136 -2.61 14.74 -9.71
N ILE A 137 -2.99 15.42 -8.65
CA ILE A 137 -4.28 16.10 -8.55
C ILE A 137 -4.38 17.27 -9.52
N SER A 138 -3.30 18.01 -9.73
CA SER A 138 -3.28 19.21 -10.58
C SER A 138 -3.16 18.92 -12.07
N GLU A 139 -3.02 17.67 -12.49
CA GLU A 139 -2.95 17.26 -13.90
C GLU A 139 -4.10 16.31 -14.25
N PRO A 140 -5.37 16.76 -14.17
CA PRO A 140 -6.52 15.87 -14.35
C PRO A 140 -6.70 15.34 -15.77
N THR A 141 -6.04 15.93 -16.75
CA THR A 141 -6.16 15.55 -18.17
C THR A 141 -5.11 14.54 -18.60
N ARG A 142 -4.22 14.13 -17.71
CA ARG A 142 -3.16 13.19 -18.05
C ARG A 142 -3.70 11.77 -18.06
N PRO A 143 -3.70 11.07 -19.21
CA PRO A 143 -4.07 9.67 -19.23
C PRO A 143 -2.98 8.84 -18.54
N TYR A 144 -3.43 7.88 -17.81
CA TYR A 144 -2.54 6.92 -17.13
C TYR A 144 -2.59 5.57 -17.82
#